data_10fa02a21aa0df07fb961a24a5ba57f1
#
_entry.id   10fa02a21aa0df07fb961a24a5ba57f1
#
_cell.length_a   1.000
_cell.length_b   1.000
_cell.length_c   1.000
_cell.angle_alpha   90.00
_cell.angle_beta   90.00
_cell.angle_gamma   90.00
#
_symmetry.space_group_name_H-M   'P 1'
#
loop_
_entity.id
_entity.type
_entity.pdbx_description
1 polymer ?
#
loop_
_entity_poly.entity_id
_entity_poly.type
_entity_poly.pdbx_seq_one_letter_code
_entity_poly.pdbx_strand_id
1 'polypeptide(L)' 'MIMKELIESIAKHLVDKPDEVNVADVETEQRIIYELTVGDGDYGKIIGKGGRNISAIRTIIFAINAKQGGKRARLDVID' A
#
# COMPACT_ATOMS: atom_id res chain seq x y z
N MET A 1 4.11 -14.28 4.46
CA MET A 1 3.93 -13.28 3.40
C MET A 1 4.58 -11.96 3.82
N ILE A 2 5.33 -11.36 2.94
CA ILE A 2 5.94 -10.06 3.19
C ILE A 2 4.96 -8.98 2.73
N MET A 3 4.49 -8.18 3.68
CA MET A 3 3.47 -7.15 3.42
C MET A 3 3.90 -6.16 2.33
N LYS A 4 5.16 -5.75 2.37
CA LYS A 4 5.71 -4.81 1.39
C LYS A 4 5.58 -5.35 -0.05
N GLU A 5 5.89 -6.61 -0.25
CA GLU A 5 5.79 -7.25 -1.57
C GLU A 5 4.34 -7.36 -2.04
N LEU A 6 3.44 -7.62 -1.11
CA LEU A 6 2.01 -7.65 -1.44
C LEU A 6 1.52 -6.29 -1.92
N ILE A 7 1.88 -5.23 -1.20
CA ILE A 7 1.49 -3.87 -1.57
C ILE A 7 2.06 -3.50 -2.95
N GLU A 8 3.33 -3.83 -3.19
CA GLU A 8 3.95 -3.60 -4.49
C GLU A 8 3.20 -4.32 -5.60
N SER A 9 2.87 -5.59 -5.38
CA SER A 9 2.17 -6.40 -6.37
C SER A 9 0.81 -5.81 -6.72
N ILE A 10 0.04 -5.43 -5.71
CA ILE A 10 -1.28 -4.84 -5.93
C ILE A 10 -1.15 -3.54 -6.72
N ALA A 11 -0.23 -2.66 -6.30
CA ALA A 11 -0.04 -1.37 -6.97
C ALA A 11 0.38 -1.54 -8.42
N LYS A 12 1.28 -2.47 -8.70
CA LYS A 12 1.76 -2.72 -10.07
C LYS A 12 0.66 -3.18 -11.01
N HIS A 13 -0.38 -3.83 -10.48
CA HIS A 13 -1.51 -4.27 -11.29
C HIS A 13 -2.52 -3.15 -11.56
N LEU A 14 -2.43 -2.04 -10.84
CA LEU A 14 -3.39 -0.93 -10.97
C LEU A 14 -2.86 0.23 -11.81
N VAL A 15 -1.54 0.39 -11.89
CA VAL A 15 -0.92 1.58 -12.50
C VAL A 15 -0.50 1.32 -13.94
N ASP A 16 -0.26 2.41 -14.68
CA ASP A 16 0.28 2.35 -16.03
C ASP A 16 1.80 2.22 -16.08
N LYS A 17 2.45 2.64 -15.00
CA LYS A 17 3.92 2.67 -14.90
C LYS A 17 4.40 1.78 -13.75
N PRO A 18 4.29 0.45 -13.90
CA PRO A 18 4.64 -0.46 -12.81
C PRO A 18 6.11 -0.36 -12.38
N ASP A 19 7.01 0.05 -13.28
CA ASP A 19 8.42 0.22 -12.97
C ASP A 19 8.67 1.35 -11.97
N GLU A 20 7.72 2.25 -11.81
CA GLU A 20 7.85 3.40 -10.92
C GLU A 20 7.15 3.21 -9.58
N VAL A 21 6.61 2.02 -9.33
CA VAL A 21 6.04 1.68 -8.04
C VAL A 21 7.16 1.42 -7.03
N ASN A 22 7.09 2.08 -5.89
CA ASN A 22 8.06 1.88 -4.82
C ASN A 22 7.33 1.89 -3.47
N VAL A 23 7.71 0.97 -2.59
CA VAL A 23 7.17 0.90 -1.23
C VAL A 23 8.34 0.98 -0.26
N ALA A 24 8.30 1.98 0.61
CA ALA A 24 9.24 2.12 1.71
C ALA A 24 8.52 1.78 3.01
N ASP A 25 9.21 1.20 3.97
CA ASP A 25 8.64 0.90 5.27
C ASP A 25 9.34 1.70 6.34
N VAL A 26 8.54 2.33 7.20
CA VAL A 26 9.02 3.11 8.34
C VAL A 26 8.46 2.48 9.60
N GLU A 27 9.33 1.98 10.44
CA GLU A 27 8.91 1.30 11.66
C GLU A 27 9.03 2.22 12.87
N THR A 28 7.96 2.30 13.66
CA THR A 28 7.94 2.98 14.95
C THR A 28 7.79 1.93 16.04
N GLU A 29 7.70 2.36 17.31
CA GLU A 29 7.50 1.42 18.41
C GLU A 29 6.19 0.65 18.30
N GLN A 30 5.15 1.27 17.73
CA GLN A 30 3.81 0.72 17.72
C GLN A 30 3.31 0.35 16.33
N ARG A 31 3.92 0.85 15.26
CA ARG A 31 3.41 0.71 13.90
C ARG A 31 4.51 0.44 12.90
N ILE A 32 4.10 -0.14 11.76
CA ILE A 32 4.90 -0.14 10.54
C ILE A 32 4.10 0.63 9.51
N ILE A 33 4.69 1.71 8.98
CA ILE A 33 4.04 2.55 7.98
C ILE A 33 4.64 2.21 6.62
N TYR A 34 3.81 1.74 5.72
CA TYR A 34 4.22 1.46 4.34
C TYR A 34 3.88 2.69 3.50
N GLU A 35 4.90 3.29 2.91
CA GLU A 35 4.76 4.49 2.09
C GLU A 35 4.88 4.09 0.63
N LEU A 36 3.77 4.20 -0.09
CA LEU A 36 3.68 3.82 -1.50
C LEU A 36 3.84 5.06 -2.37
N THR A 37 4.79 5.01 -3.28
CA THR A 37 4.94 6.03 -4.33
C THR A 37 4.75 5.37 -5.67
N VAL A 38 4.22 6.13 -6.62
CA VAL A 38 3.93 5.66 -7.97
C VAL A 38 4.39 6.68 -9.00
N GLY A 39 4.35 6.31 -10.25
CA GLY A 39 4.74 7.20 -11.33
C GLY A 39 3.77 8.35 -11.52
N ASP A 40 4.24 9.36 -12.25
CA ASP A 40 3.49 10.56 -12.54
C ASP A 40 2.18 10.20 -13.25
N GLY A 41 1.07 10.71 -12.74
CA GLY A 41 -0.26 10.43 -13.29
C GLY A 41 -0.92 9.17 -12.77
N ASP A 42 -0.24 8.35 -11.97
CA ASP A 42 -0.80 7.08 -11.50
C ASP A 42 -1.42 7.13 -10.09
N TYR A 43 -1.23 8.24 -9.38
CA TYR A 43 -1.78 8.38 -8.02
C TYR A 43 -3.29 8.09 -7.99
N GLY A 44 -4.03 8.67 -8.91
CA GLY A 44 -5.48 8.48 -8.98
C GLY A 44 -5.90 7.04 -9.21
N LYS A 45 -5.06 6.25 -9.85
CA LYS A 45 -5.35 4.83 -10.10
C LYS A 45 -5.24 3.99 -8.83
N ILE A 46 -4.36 4.39 -7.93
CA ILE A 46 -4.24 3.75 -6.62
C ILE A 46 -5.43 4.13 -5.73
N ILE A 47 -5.79 5.41 -5.73
CA ILE A 47 -6.91 5.88 -4.92
C ILE A 47 -8.23 5.31 -5.43
N GLY A 48 -8.43 5.38 -6.75
CA GLY A 48 -9.67 4.96 -7.38
C GLY A 48 -10.78 5.97 -7.20
N LYS A 49 -11.88 5.75 -7.89
CA LYS A 49 -13.03 6.65 -7.85
C LYS A 49 -13.60 6.67 -6.44
N GLY A 50 -13.68 7.87 -5.85
CA GLY A 50 -14.20 8.04 -4.50
C GLY A 50 -13.37 7.34 -3.42
N GLY A 51 -12.11 7.02 -3.70
CA GLY A 51 -11.25 6.34 -2.75
C GLY A 51 -11.47 4.84 -2.66
N ARG A 52 -12.19 4.27 -3.62
CA ARG A 52 -12.59 2.86 -3.57
C ARG A 52 -11.41 1.89 -3.55
N ASN A 53 -10.39 2.15 -4.38
CA ASN A 53 -9.25 1.24 -4.48
C ASN A 53 -8.40 1.28 -3.21
N ILE A 54 -8.08 2.47 -2.72
CA ILE A 54 -7.25 2.57 -1.51
C ILE A 54 -7.97 2.00 -0.28
N SER A 55 -9.27 2.19 -0.21
CA SER A 55 -10.08 1.63 0.88
C SER A 55 -10.04 0.10 0.85
N ALA A 56 -10.17 -0.50 -0.33
CA ALA A 56 -10.09 -1.95 -0.48
C ALA A 56 -8.71 -2.49 -0.12
N ILE A 57 -7.66 -1.82 -0.56
CA ILE A 57 -6.28 -2.22 -0.25
C ILE A 57 -6.06 -2.18 1.26
N ARG A 58 -6.49 -1.12 1.93
CA ARG A 58 -6.35 -0.99 3.37
C ARG A 58 -7.12 -2.07 4.13
N THR A 59 -8.28 -2.46 3.64
CA THR A 59 -9.07 -3.55 4.23
C THR A 59 -8.31 -4.87 4.15
N ILE A 60 -7.69 -5.16 3.01
CA ILE A 60 -6.90 -6.37 2.83
C ILE A 60 -5.69 -6.38 3.77
N ILE A 61 -4.98 -5.26 3.83
CA ILE A 61 -3.81 -5.11 4.71
C ILE A 61 -4.21 -5.31 6.16
N PHE A 62 -5.31 -4.72 6.58
CA PHE A 62 -5.81 -4.85 7.94
C PHE A 62 -6.12 -6.31 8.28
N ALA A 63 -6.77 -7.03 7.38
CA ALA A 63 -7.12 -8.43 7.60
C ALA A 63 -5.88 -9.32 7.74
N ILE A 64 -4.89 -9.12 6.87
CA ILE A 64 -3.65 -9.89 6.91
C ILE A 64 -2.86 -9.57 8.18
N ASN A 65 -2.77 -8.28 8.53
CA ASN A 65 -2.07 -7.84 9.72
C ASN A 65 -2.70 -8.44 10.98
N ALA A 66 -4.03 -8.50 11.04
CA ALA A 66 -4.73 -9.09 12.18
C ALA A 66 -4.40 -10.58 12.33
N LYS A 67 -4.25 -11.30 11.22
CA LYS A 67 -3.90 -12.72 11.25
C LYS A 67 -2.44 -12.95 11.63
N GLN A 68 -1.53 -12.18 11.05
CA GLN A 68 -0.09 -12.35 11.27
C GLN A 68 0.37 -11.86 12.64
N GLY A 69 -0.36 -10.90 13.20
CA GLY A 69 0.03 -10.28 14.47
C GLY A 69 1.17 -9.29 14.29
N GLY A 70 1.79 -8.91 15.40
CA GLY A 70 2.88 -7.95 15.41
C GLY A 70 2.39 -6.51 15.43
N LYS A 71 3.24 -5.61 14.98
CA LYS A 71 2.92 -4.18 14.96
C LYS A 71 1.81 -3.90 13.97
N ARG A 72 1.01 -2.87 14.25
CA ARG A 72 -0.08 -2.45 13.38
C ARG A 72 0.47 -1.86 12.09
N ALA A 73 0.04 -2.40 10.97
CA ALA A 73 0.43 -1.92 9.65
C ALA A 73 -0.46 -0.76 9.21
N ARG A 74 0.15 0.23 8.57
CA ARG A 74 -0.55 1.37 7.99
C ARG A 74 -0.03 1.60 6.58
N LEU A 75 -0.92 1.96 5.66
CA LEU A 75 -0.53 2.30 4.29
C LEU A 75 -0.80 3.78 4.03
N ASP A 76 0.24 4.49 3.64
CA ASP A 76 0.15 5.87 3.18
C ASP A 76 0.55 5.91 1.70
N VAL A 77 -0.22 6.63 0.90
CA VAL A 77 0.10 6.85 -0.51
C VAL A 77 0.63 8.27 -0.64
N ILE A 78 1.84 8.36 -1.16
CA ILE A 78 2.54 9.63 -1.28
C ILE A 78 2.27 10.20 -2.68
N ASP A 79 1.81 11.42 -2.73
CA ASP A 79 1.51 12.10 -3.98
C ASP A 79 2.72 12.90 -4.49
#